data_937ee430b63d51b4e1f6a376d6b952c7
#
_entry.id   937ee430b63d51b4e1f6a376d6b952c7
#
_cell.length_a   1.000
_cell.length_b   1.000
_cell.length_c   1.000
_cell.angle_alpha   90.00
_cell.angle_beta   90.00
_cell.angle_gamma   90.00
#
_symmetry.space_group_name_H-M   'P 1'
#
loop_
_entity.id
_entity.type
_entity.pdbx_description
1 polymer ?
#
loop_
_entity_poly.entity_id
_entity_poly.type
_entity_poly.pdbx_seq_one_letter_code
_entity_poly.pdbx_strand_id
1 'polypeptide(L)'
;EFDIHRAKQEAHPLMDEYKLDAIPYEHPDLDKWRDTFVGVQHLHEPTGFMFTGAIDDVWVNPEGELMVVDYKATAKEGEVSLDAEWQDGYKRQMEFYQWLLRQNGLDVSDMGYFVYVNGKADRAAFDGKLEFDVKLIPYKGNGDWIEETLLKIKKVLEADQIPNSGE
;
A
#
# COMPACT_ATOMS: atom_id res chain seq x y z
N GLU A 1 13.30 8.93 -3.77
CA GLU A 1 14.34 8.96 -2.70
C GLU A 1 14.67 7.54 -2.25
N PHE A 2 13.69 6.69 -1.93
CA PHE A 2 13.91 5.28 -1.54
C PHE A 2 14.68 4.47 -2.59
N ASP A 3 14.51 4.74 -3.88
CA ASP A 3 15.23 4.02 -4.95
C ASP A 3 16.75 4.24 -4.92
N ILE A 4 17.23 5.37 -4.38
CA ILE A 4 18.66 5.60 -4.16
C ILE A 4 19.21 4.61 -3.11
N HIS A 5 18.44 4.37 -2.05
CA HIS A 5 18.79 3.44 -0.97
C HIS A 5 18.64 2.00 -1.42
N ARG A 6 17.61 1.70 -2.25
CA ARG A 6 17.41 0.40 -2.90
C ARG A 6 18.62 -0.02 -3.71
N ALA A 7 19.10 0.87 -4.59
CA ALA A 7 20.26 0.60 -5.43
C ALA A 7 21.56 0.34 -4.63
N LYS A 8 21.65 0.87 -3.41
CA LYS A 8 22.78 0.66 -2.50
C LYS A 8 22.57 -0.49 -1.51
N GLN A 9 21.37 -1.05 -1.44
CA GLN A 9 20.98 -2.07 -0.46
C GLN A 9 21.20 -1.59 0.98
N GLU A 10 20.79 -0.35 1.27
CA GLU A 10 20.93 0.27 2.59
C GLU A 10 19.59 0.82 3.10
N ALA A 11 19.45 0.94 4.42
CA ALA A 11 18.27 1.53 5.04
C ALA A 11 18.14 3.02 4.65
N HIS A 12 16.88 3.46 4.50
CA HIS A 12 16.59 4.89 4.35
C HIS A 12 16.59 5.56 5.74
N PRO A 13 17.05 6.83 5.90
CA PRO A 13 17.07 7.52 7.18
C PRO A 13 15.73 7.54 7.93
N LEU A 14 14.60 7.54 7.23
CA LEU A 14 13.28 7.41 7.83
C LEU A 14 13.12 6.09 8.58
N MET A 15 13.69 4.98 8.08
CA MET A 15 13.65 3.69 8.77
C MET A 15 14.44 3.74 10.07
N ASP A 16 15.61 4.37 10.05
CA ASP A 16 16.44 4.57 11.27
C ASP A 16 15.71 5.42 12.31
N GLU A 17 15.05 6.50 11.89
CA GLU A 17 14.26 7.38 12.75
C GLU A 17 13.17 6.61 13.50
N TYR A 18 12.49 5.72 12.79
CA TYR A 18 11.42 4.88 13.36
C TYR A 18 11.92 3.55 13.94
N LYS A 19 13.23 3.30 13.96
CA LYS A 19 13.86 2.05 14.44
C LYS A 19 13.29 0.81 13.73
N LEU A 20 13.02 0.95 12.45
CA LEU A 20 12.56 -0.11 11.59
C LEU A 20 13.77 -0.79 10.94
N ASP A 21 14.01 -2.04 11.29
CA ASP A 21 15.05 -2.86 10.64
C ASP A 21 14.52 -3.38 9.30
N ALA A 22 14.79 -2.60 8.26
CA ALA A 22 14.35 -2.89 6.90
C ALA A 22 15.18 -2.12 5.88
N ILE A 23 15.13 -2.59 4.63
CA ILE A 23 15.67 -1.87 3.47
C ILE A 23 14.65 -1.86 2.33
N PRO A 24 14.70 -0.88 1.41
CA PRO A 24 13.89 -0.92 0.19
C PRO A 24 14.24 -2.15 -0.64
N TYR A 25 13.22 -2.97 -0.97
CA TYR A 25 13.40 -4.25 -1.67
C TYR A 25 13.62 -4.04 -3.17
N GLU A 26 14.62 -4.73 -3.73
CA GLU A 26 14.88 -4.75 -5.18
C GLU A 26 14.27 -5.99 -5.81
N HIS A 27 13.44 -5.79 -6.85
CA HIS A 27 12.84 -6.88 -7.60
C HIS A 27 12.80 -6.55 -9.11
N PRO A 28 13.07 -7.52 -10.01
CA PRO A 28 13.05 -7.28 -11.46
C PRO A 28 11.71 -6.74 -12.00
N ASP A 29 10.60 -7.06 -11.34
CA ASP A 29 9.27 -6.63 -11.73
C ASP A 29 8.75 -5.41 -10.94
N LEU A 30 9.58 -4.77 -10.11
CA LEU A 30 9.14 -3.66 -9.27
C LEU A 30 8.52 -2.51 -10.07
N ASP A 31 9.11 -2.16 -11.22
CA ASP A 31 8.58 -1.12 -12.10
C ASP A 31 7.21 -1.49 -12.66
N LYS A 32 6.97 -2.79 -12.96
CA LYS A 32 5.65 -3.28 -13.38
C LYS A 32 4.65 -3.23 -12.24
N TRP A 33 5.07 -3.59 -11.03
CA TRP A 33 4.20 -3.55 -9.85
C TRP A 33 3.73 -2.14 -9.50
N ARG A 34 4.56 -1.14 -9.79
CA ARG A 34 4.26 0.29 -9.61
C ARG A 34 3.44 0.90 -10.75
N ASP A 35 3.40 0.25 -11.89
CA ASP A 35 2.67 0.77 -13.06
C ASP A 35 1.16 0.63 -12.83
N THR A 36 0.46 1.76 -12.87
CA THR A 36 -0.99 1.84 -12.63
C THR A 36 -1.82 1.00 -13.62
N PHE A 37 -1.30 0.76 -14.82
CA PHE A 37 -1.99 -0.01 -15.87
C PHE A 37 -1.60 -1.50 -15.89
N VAL A 38 -0.56 -1.87 -15.19
CA VAL A 38 -0.07 -3.25 -15.09
C VAL A 38 -0.28 -3.80 -13.68
N GLY A 39 0.47 -3.27 -12.70
CA GLY A 39 0.40 -3.68 -11.31
C GLY A 39 0.87 -5.11 -11.04
N VAL A 40 0.69 -5.53 -9.80
CA VAL A 40 0.79 -6.94 -9.40
C VAL A 40 -0.49 -7.64 -9.83
N GLN A 41 -0.38 -8.72 -10.62
CA GLN A 41 -1.52 -9.41 -11.21
C GLN A 41 -1.66 -10.81 -10.63
N HIS A 42 -2.90 -11.25 -10.43
CA HIS A 42 -3.24 -12.62 -10.05
C HIS A 42 -4.54 -13.07 -10.72
N LEU A 43 -4.48 -14.20 -11.45
CA LEU A 43 -5.69 -14.86 -11.95
C LEU A 43 -6.30 -15.69 -10.84
N HIS A 44 -7.40 -15.23 -10.29
CA HIS A 44 -8.13 -15.94 -9.23
C HIS A 44 -9.01 -17.02 -9.85
N GLU A 45 -8.55 -18.27 -9.85
CA GLU A 45 -9.22 -19.41 -10.51
C GLU A 45 -10.70 -19.58 -10.10
N PRO A 46 -11.09 -19.46 -8.81
CA PRO A 46 -12.49 -19.66 -8.42
C PRO A 46 -13.47 -18.68 -9.06
N THR A 47 -13.02 -17.47 -9.37
CA THR A 47 -13.85 -16.47 -10.06
C THR A 47 -13.60 -16.41 -11.56
N GLY A 48 -12.42 -16.80 -12.03
CA GLY A 48 -11.95 -16.59 -13.38
C GLY A 48 -11.57 -15.14 -13.68
N PHE A 49 -11.51 -14.27 -12.67
CA PHE A 49 -11.15 -12.86 -12.83
C PHE A 49 -9.66 -12.64 -12.63
N MET A 50 -9.10 -11.72 -13.43
CA MET A 50 -7.78 -11.18 -13.21
C MET A 50 -7.89 -10.01 -12.24
N PHE A 51 -7.25 -10.14 -11.09
CA PHE A 51 -7.11 -9.04 -10.13
C PHE A 51 -5.76 -8.36 -10.30
N THR A 52 -5.74 -7.05 -10.16
CA THR A 52 -4.52 -6.27 -10.28
C THR A 52 -4.50 -5.14 -9.26
N GLY A 53 -3.31 -4.75 -8.81
CA GLY A 53 -3.08 -3.61 -7.94
C GLY A 53 -1.70 -3.03 -8.14
N ALA A 54 -1.62 -1.72 -8.34
CA ALA A 54 -0.35 -1.01 -8.42
C ALA A 54 0.10 -0.62 -7.00
N ILE A 55 1.19 -1.22 -6.55
CA ILE A 55 1.80 -0.91 -5.24
C ILE A 55 2.76 0.26 -5.39
N ASP A 56 2.87 1.11 -4.37
CA ASP A 56 3.80 2.24 -4.42
C ASP A 56 5.23 1.79 -4.13
N ASP A 57 5.42 0.94 -3.12
CA ASP A 57 6.73 0.43 -2.77
C ASP A 57 6.68 -0.88 -1.97
N VAL A 58 7.82 -1.54 -1.87
CA VAL A 58 8.03 -2.75 -1.06
C VAL A 58 9.37 -2.64 -0.33
N TRP A 59 9.37 -2.91 0.96
CA TRP A 59 10.56 -3.05 1.77
C TRP A 59 10.72 -4.51 2.22
N VAL A 60 11.90 -4.88 2.68
CA VAL A 60 12.20 -6.22 3.19
C VAL A 60 12.82 -6.13 4.58
N ASN A 61 12.35 -6.98 5.49
CA ASN A 61 12.91 -7.13 6.83
C ASN A 61 14.10 -8.14 6.84
N PRO A 62 14.84 -8.28 7.96
CA PRO A 62 15.94 -9.22 8.08
C PRO A 62 15.53 -10.69 7.92
N GLU A 63 14.27 -11.03 8.20
CA GLU A 63 13.71 -12.36 8.06
C GLU A 63 13.41 -12.71 6.60
N GLY A 64 13.48 -11.72 5.69
CA GLY A 64 13.20 -11.87 4.27
C GLY A 64 11.73 -11.66 3.91
N GLU A 65 10.87 -11.28 4.85
CA GLU A 65 9.47 -10.99 4.58
C GLU A 65 9.34 -9.59 3.92
N LEU A 66 8.50 -9.51 2.91
CA LEU A 66 8.19 -8.28 2.22
C LEU A 66 7.14 -7.47 2.98
N MET A 67 7.36 -6.19 3.11
CA MET A 67 6.44 -5.24 3.71
C MET A 67 5.92 -4.29 2.65
N VAL A 68 4.61 -4.29 2.42
CA VAL A 68 3.97 -3.35 1.49
C VAL A 68 4.04 -1.95 2.06
N VAL A 69 4.38 -0.99 1.21
CA VAL A 69 4.47 0.43 1.57
C VAL A 69 3.61 1.24 0.62
N ASP A 70 2.82 2.12 1.18
CA ASP A 70 1.89 2.96 0.45
C ASP A 70 2.13 4.44 0.79
N TYR A 71 2.27 5.28 -0.24
CA TYR A 71 2.56 6.70 -0.10
C TYR A 71 1.27 7.51 -0.07
N LYS A 72 1.03 8.26 1.00
CA LYS A 72 -0.12 9.15 1.14
C LYS A 72 0.32 10.59 1.32
N ALA A 73 -0.34 11.50 0.62
CA ALA A 73 -0.09 12.93 0.72
C ALA A 73 -1.36 13.69 1.08
N THR A 74 -1.21 14.69 1.93
CA THR A 74 -2.29 15.60 2.33
C THR A 74 -1.71 16.98 2.68
N ALA A 75 -2.60 17.94 2.93
CA ALA A 75 -2.28 19.24 3.52
C ALA A 75 -3.40 19.62 4.48
N LYS A 76 -3.47 18.90 5.61
CA LYS A 76 -4.48 19.16 6.65
C LYS A 76 -3.85 19.76 7.90
N GLU A 77 -4.65 20.51 8.64
CA GLU A 77 -4.27 20.94 9.99
C GLU A 77 -4.20 19.74 10.95
N GLY A 78 -3.22 19.76 11.84
CA GLY A 78 -3.02 18.74 12.85
C GLY A 78 -2.33 17.49 12.38
N GLU A 79 -2.27 16.52 13.27
CA GLU A 79 -1.55 15.28 13.06
C GLU A 79 -2.29 14.33 12.10
N VAL A 80 -1.53 13.60 11.28
CA VAL A 80 -2.07 12.56 10.41
C VAL A 80 -2.21 11.24 11.17
N SER A 81 -3.34 10.53 10.94
CA SER A 81 -3.62 9.21 11.48
C SER A 81 -4.42 8.40 10.44
N LEU A 82 -4.72 7.14 10.76
CA LEU A 82 -5.59 6.23 9.97
C LEU A 82 -6.92 5.93 10.68
N ASP A 83 -7.36 6.80 11.60
CA ASP A 83 -8.49 6.51 12.48
C ASP A 83 -9.84 6.97 11.91
N ALA A 84 -9.84 7.78 10.85
CA ALA A 84 -11.06 8.24 10.23
C ALA A 84 -11.71 7.11 9.39
N GLU A 85 -13.02 6.96 9.47
CA GLU A 85 -13.81 5.93 8.78
C GLU A 85 -13.53 5.88 7.27
N TRP A 86 -13.39 7.04 6.62
CA TRP A 86 -13.05 7.10 5.19
C TRP A 86 -11.67 6.54 4.84
N GLN A 87 -10.77 6.40 5.83
CA GLN A 87 -9.43 5.81 5.66
C GLN A 87 -9.44 4.28 5.72
N ASP A 88 -10.56 3.65 6.02
CA ASP A 88 -10.70 2.19 5.92
C ASP A 88 -10.48 1.68 4.50
N GLY A 89 -10.71 2.54 3.50
CA GLY A 89 -10.31 2.26 2.11
C GLY A 89 -8.82 2.05 1.93
N TYR A 90 -7.97 2.81 2.65
CA TYR A 90 -6.51 2.66 2.62
C TYR A 90 -6.07 1.34 3.27
N LYS A 91 -6.69 0.98 4.39
CA LYS A 91 -6.42 -0.28 5.09
C LYS A 91 -6.74 -1.47 4.19
N ARG A 92 -7.94 -1.48 3.57
CA ARG A 92 -8.33 -2.52 2.60
C ARG A 92 -7.41 -2.57 1.39
N GLN A 93 -6.93 -1.43 0.89
CA GLN A 93 -5.95 -1.37 -0.20
C GLN A 93 -4.64 -2.05 0.21
N MET A 94 -4.10 -1.75 1.39
CA MET A 94 -2.91 -2.38 1.94
C MET A 94 -3.06 -3.89 2.05
N GLU A 95 -4.17 -4.37 2.63
CA GLU A 95 -4.47 -5.79 2.80
C GLU A 95 -4.58 -6.51 1.45
N PHE A 96 -5.22 -5.87 0.48
CA PHE A 96 -5.34 -6.41 -0.88
C PHE A 96 -3.99 -6.51 -1.59
N TYR A 97 -3.10 -5.54 -1.41
CA TYR A 97 -1.74 -5.59 -1.95
C TYR A 97 -0.90 -6.69 -1.30
N GLN A 98 -0.99 -6.87 0.02
CA GLN A 98 -0.37 -7.99 0.73
C GLN A 98 -0.88 -9.33 0.20
N TRP A 99 -2.19 -9.45 -0.01
CA TRP A 99 -2.82 -10.64 -0.59
C TRP A 99 -2.29 -10.90 -2.01
N LEU A 100 -2.27 -9.90 -2.89
CA LEU A 100 -1.77 -10.04 -4.27
C LEU A 100 -0.33 -10.56 -4.32
N LEU A 101 0.56 -10.02 -3.50
CA LEU A 101 1.94 -10.47 -3.46
C LEU A 101 2.05 -11.92 -2.95
N ARG A 102 1.27 -12.30 -1.94
CA ARG A 102 1.20 -13.69 -1.43
C ARG A 102 0.69 -14.66 -2.49
N GLN A 103 -0.32 -14.26 -3.28
CA GLN A 103 -0.82 -15.08 -4.39
C GLN A 103 0.22 -15.28 -5.49
N ASN A 104 1.22 -14.42 -5.57
CA ASN A 104 2.38 -14.57 -6.46
C ASN A 104 3.54 -15.37 -5.81
N GLY A 105 3.31 -16.00 -4.66
CA GLY A 105 4.29 -16.88 -3.99
C GLY A 105 5.37 -16.15 -3.20
N LEU A 106 5.18 -14.85 -2.92
CA LEU A 106 6.11 -14.07 -2.13
C LEU A 106 5.80 -14.20 -0.63
N ASP A 107 6.84 -14.17 0.19
CA ASP A 107 6.72 -14.14 1.64
C ASP A 107 6.45 -12.69 2.08
N VAL A 108 5.27 -12.44 2.64
CA VAL A 108 4.78 -11.08 2.91
C VAL A 108 4.35 -10.96 4.36
N SER A 109 4.96 -10.03 5.06
CA SER A 109 4.59 -9.67 6.43
C SER A 109 3.15 -9.17 6.51
N ASP A 110 2.48 -9.43 7.65
CA ASP A 110 1.22 -8.76 7.96
C ASP A 110 1.41 -7.25 8.22
N MET A 111 2.64 -6.85 8.58
CA MET A 111 2.94 -5.44 8.77
C MET A 111 3.21 -4.76 7.45
N GLY A 112 2.45 -3.71 7.17
CA GLY A 112 2.70 -2.76 6.09
C GLY A 112 2.87 -1.35 6.66
N TYR A 113 3.27 -0.41 5.83
CA TYR A 113 3.57 0.95 6.26
C TYR A 113 2.95 1.98 5.33
N PHE A 114 2.36 3.02 5.92
CA PHE A 114 2.00 4.22 5.20
C PHE A 114 3.06 5.29 5.44
N VAL A 115 3.73 5.73 4.38
CA VAL A 115 4.57 6.93 4.40
C VAL A 115 3.66 8.11 4.14
N TYR A 116 3.27 8.80 5.19
CA TYR A 116 2.30 9.88 5.13
C TYR A 116 3.00 11.23 5.11
N VAL A 117 2.81 11.99 4.04
CA VAL A 117 3.42 13.31 3.82
C VAL A 117 2.34 14.38 4.00
N ASN A 118 2.50 15.26 4.99
CA ASN A 118 1.56 16.34 5.26
C ASN A 118 2.18 17.70 4.93
N GLY A 119 1.69 18.35 3.88
CA GLY A 119 2.14 19.67 3.46
C GLY A 119 1.77 20.75 4.49
N LYS A 120 2.73 21.63 4.83
CA LYS A 120 2.51 22.75 5.74
C LYS A 120 1.85 23.91 5.02
N ALA A 121 0.53 24.04 5.19
CA ALA A 121 -0.27 25.08 4.57
C ALA A 121 -0.28 26.42 5.37
N ASP A 122 0.26 26.42 6.60
CA ASP A 122 0.25 27.54 7.54
C ASP A 122 1.44 28.51 7.42
N ARG A 123 2.29 28.33 6.40
CA ARG A 123 3.44 29.18 6.18
C ARG A 123 3.04 30.57 5.71
N ALA A 124 3.70 31.61 6.28
CA ALA A 124 3.44 33.00 5.95
C ALA A 124 3.73 33.36 4.48
N ALA A 125 4.64 32.61 3.85
CA ALA A 125 5.02 32.79 2.45
C ALA A 125 5.41 31.45 1.82
N PHE A 126 5.16 31.34 0.52
CA PHE A 126 5.54 30.17 -0.27
C PHE A 126 7.06 30.14 -0.56
N ASP A 127 7.64 31.27 -0.97
CA ASP A 127 9.07 31.47 -1.27
C ASP A 127 9.70 30.38 -2.17
N GLY A 128 8.91 29.78 -3.04
CA GLY A 128 9.35 28.70 -3.92
C GLY A 128 9.71 27.40 -3.20
N LYS A 129 9.24 27.19 -1.95
CA LYS A 129 9.50 25.98 -1.15
C LYS A 129 8.19 25.41 -0.62
N LEU A 130 8.09 24.08 -0.67
CA LEU A 130 7.07 23.32 0.03
C LEU A 130 7.75 22.58 1.19
N GLU A 131 7.21 22.76 2.39
CA GLU A 131 7.64 22.02 3.58
C GLU A 131 6.60 20.96 3.93
N PHE A 132 7.09 19.83 4.38
CA PHE A 132 6.27 18.69 4.73
C PHE A 132 6.66 18.14 6.11
N ASP A 133 5.68 17.63 6.83
CA ASP A 133 5.90 16.68 7.92
C ASP A 133 5.72 15.27 7.35
N VAL A 134 6.70 14.40 7.59
CA VAL A 134 6.66 13.01 7.13
C VAL A 134 6.41 12.12 8.35
N LYS A 135 5.44 11.23 8.25
CA LYS A 135 5.11 10.27 9.31
C LYS A 135 5.07 8.86 8.73
N LEU A 136 5.75 7.93 9.39
CA LEU A 136 5.63 6.51 9.09
C LEU A 136 4.57 5.91 10.02
N ILE A 137 3.50 5.36 9.46
CA ILE A 137 2.39 4.77 10.21
C ILE A 137 2.38 3.26 9.93
N PRO A 138 2.70 2.41 10.94
CA PRO A 138 2.60 0.98 10.78
C PRO A 138 1.13 0.55 10.77
N TYR A 139 0.81 -0.45 9.97
CA TYR A 139 -0.50 -1.06 9.91
C TYR A 139 -0.37 -2.58 9.82
N LYS A 140 -1.02 -3.28 10.74
CA LYS A 140 -1.13 -4.74 10.67
C LYS A 140 -2.38 -5.11 9.91
N GLY A 141 -2.21 -5.62 8.67
CA GLY A 141 -3.31 -6.02 7.82
C GLY A 141 -3.91 -7.37 8.23
N ASN A 142 -5.17 -7.55 7.84
CA ASN A 142 -5.86 -8.83 7.90
C ASN A 142 -6.63 -9.05 6.59
N GLY A 143 -6.17 -10.00 5.76
CA GLY A 143 -6.76 -10.33 4.46
C GLY A 143 -7.88 -11.38 4.50
N ASP A 144 -8.37 -11.81 5.67
CA ASP A 144 -9.35 -12.91 5.80
C ASP A 144 -10.67 -12.62 5.06
N TRP A 145 -11.01 -11.36 4.87
CA TRP A 145 -12.23 -10.92 4.18
C TRP A 145 -12.15 -11.02 2.65
N ILE A 146 -10.96 -11.13 2.06
CA ILE A 146 -10.73 -10.94 0.62
C ILE A 146 -11.40 -12.04 -0.18
N GLU A 147 -11.09 -13.31 0.08
CA GLU A 147 -11.60 -14.45 -0.70
C GLU A 147 -13.14 -14.47 -0.76
N GLU A 148 -13.79 -14.30 0.38
CA GLU A 148 -15.26 -14.24 0.44
C GLU A 148 -15.80 -13.06 -0.37
N THR A 149 -15.14 -11.93 -0.32
CA THR A 149 -15.54 -10.72 -1.07
C THR A 149 -15.39 -10.92 -2.58
N LEU A 150 -14.29 -11.55 -3.04
CA LEU A 150 -14.10 -11.85 -4.46
C LEU A 150 -15.21 -12.77 -5.01
N LEU A 151 -15.61 -13.77 -4.25
CA LEU A 151 -16.73 -14.65 -4.61
C LEU A 151 -18.07 -13.91 -4.63
N LYS A 152 -18.30 -12.97 -3.71
CA LYS A 152 -19.49 -12.10 -3.71
C LYS A 152 -19.50 -11.18 -4.93
N ILE A 153 -18.36 -10.58 -5.29
CA ILE A 153 -18.21 -9.75 -6.49
C ILE A 153 -18.61 -10.55 -7.74
N LYS A 154 -18.12 -11.79 -7.89
CA LYS A 154 -18.50 -12.65 -9.01
C LYS A 154 -20.01 -12.84 -9.08
N LYS A 155 -20.66 -13.19 -7.96
CA LYS A 155 -22.12 -13.39 -7.91
C LYS A 155 -22.90 -12.16 -8.35
N VAL A 156 -22.44 -10.96 -7.94
CA VAL A 156 -23.07 -9.69 -8.32
C VAL A 156 -22.90 -9.41 -9.81
N LEU A 157 -21.70 -9.63 -10.35
CA LEU A 157 -21.41 -9.36 -11.76
C LEU A 157 -22.09 -10.35 -12.71
N GLU A 158 -22.37 -11.57 -12.27
CA GLU A 158 -23.06 -12.62 -13.04
C GLU A 158 -24.58 -12.65 -12.81
N ALA A 159 -25.11 -11.79 -11.94
CA ALA A 159 -26.53 -11.74 -11.64
C ALA A 159 -27.34 -11.07 -12.77
N ASP A 160 -28.50 -11.62 -13.09
CA ASP A 160 -29.43 -11.03 -14.07
C ASP A 160 -30.05 -9.71 -13.59
N GLN A 161 -30.00 -9.43 -12.30
CA GLN A 161 -30.58 -8.23 -11.69
C GLN A 161 -29.47 -7.38 -11.06
N ILE A 162 -29.53 -6.08 -11.32
CA ILE A 162 -28.67 -5.10 -10.66
C ILE A 162 -29.11 -5.01 -9.18
N PRO A 163 -28.18 -5.15 -8.22
CA PRO A 163 -28.50 -4.98 -6.81
C PRO A 163 -28.99 -3.56 -6.49
N ASN A 164 -29.77 -3.42 -5.41
CA ASN A 164 -30.17 -2.10 -4.95
C ASN A 164 -28.96 -1.30 -4.49
N SER A 165 -29.04 0.04 -4.65
CA SER A 165 -27.97 0.93 -4.17
C SER A 165 -27.76 0.77 -2.67
N GLY A 166 -26.53 0.44 -2.25
CA GLY A 166 -26.18 0.26 -0.85
C GLY A 166 -26.21 -1.19 -0.34
N GLU A 167 -26.47 -2.16 -1.22
CA GLU A 167 -26.38 -3.61 -0.93
C GLU A 167 -25.04 -4.19 -1.39
#